data_6f765ad46e7d7ac1d4cd7ffdd2f135b2
#
_entry.id   6f765ad46e7d7ac1d4cd7ffdd2f135b2
#
_cell.length_a   1.000
_cell.length_b   1.000
_cell.length_c   1.000
_cell.angle_alpha   90.00
_cell.angle_beta   90.00
_cell.angle_gamma   90.00
#
_symmetry.space_group_name_H-M   'P 1'
#
loop_
_entity.id
_entity.type
_entity.pdbx_description
1 polymer ?
#
loop_
_entity_poly.entity_id
_entity_poly.type
_entity_poly.pdbx_seq_one_letter_code
_entity_poly.pdbx_strand_id
1 'polypeptide(L)'
;MTFQVRRRLLWGAFLGALTITGCQTVQTTRGGVVGVDRPQQMSPLTPSAAQVDAAARQQYLQVLNQAQQKGALNRDPRQTERVRAIAQRLIPHTAVFRDDAVRWNWEVNVLVSDQVNAWCMPGGKIAVYTGLIEKLRVTDDELAAVMGHEIAHALREHARERMGRAQAAGLGVLAAEILTGVRLGDAGNTLAQAMFVLPNSRDNEQEADRIGVELAARASYDPRAAITLWQKMGAASGGGVPPQWLSTHPSNETRIRDLQDYAQRVMPLFEQARARR
;
A
#
# COMPACT_ATOMS: atom_id res chain seq x y z
N MET A 1 9.81 1.33 82.23
CA MET A 1 10.60 0.66 81.24
C MET A 1 9.69 0.42 80.03
N THR A 2 9.72 1.31 79.06
CA THR A 2 8.85 1.27 77.89
C THR A 2 9.72 1.20 76.62
N PHE A 3 9.76 0.04 75.95
CA PHE A 3 10.46 -0.18 74.71
C PHE A 3 9.62 0.35 73.55
N GLN A 4 10.09 1.39 72.90
CA GLN A 4 9.55 1.85 71.63
C GLN A 4 10.23 1.14 70.46
N VAL A 5 9.49 0.30 69.74
CA VAL A 5 9.94 -0.34 68.51
C VAL A 5 9.63 0.63 67.35
N ARG A 6 10.68 1.25 66.79
CA ARG A 6 10.60 2.05 65.56
C ARG A 6 10.51 1.11 64.33
N ARG A 7 9.33 0.96 63.71
CA ARG A 7 9.14 0.37 62.40
C ARG A 7 9.63 1.36 61.32
N ARG A 8 10.77 1.07 60.71
CA ARG A 8 11.23 1.73 59.47
C ARG A 8 10.50 1.07 58.31
N LEU A 9 9.55 1.77 57.69
CA LEU A 9 8.96 1.43 56.39
C LEU A 9 10.00 1.77 55.31
N LEU A 10 10.59 0.75 54.71
CA LEU A 10 11.39 0.86 53.47
C LEU A 10 10.39 0.90 52.31
N TRP A 11 10.19 2.08 51.77
CA TRP A 11 9.55 2.26 50.45
C TRP A 11 10.58 1.97 49.39
N GLY A 12 10.56 0.76 48.85
CA GLY A 12 11.29 0.40 47.63
C GLY A 12 10.58 1.00 46.42
N ALA A 13 11.05 2.11 45.92
CA ALA A 13 10.63 2.63 44.62
C ALA A 13 11.12 1.69 43.53
N PHE A 14 10.25 0.83 43.00
CA PHE A 14 10.48 0.07 41.80
C PHE A 14 10.37 1.06 40.61
N LEU A 15 11.46 1.71 40.23
CA LEU A 15 11.56 2.34 38.90
C LEU A 15 11.65 1.22 37.87
N GLY A 16 10.51 0.80 37.36
CA GLY A 16 10.45 0.01 36.13
C GLY A 16 10.99 0.84 34.97
N ALA A 17 12.22 0.56 34.54
CA ALA A 17 12.75 1.11 33.29
C ALA A 17 11.84 0.65 32.15
N LEU A 18 10.92 1.51 31.68
CA LEU A 18 10.28 1.35 30.39
C LEU A 18 11.39 1.46 29.35
N THR A 19 11.91 0.35 28.92
CA THR A 19 12.73 0.29 27.69
C THR A 19 11.78 0.61 26.55
N ILE A 20 11.76 1.87 26.12
CA ILE A 20 11.14 2.26 24.85
C ILE A 20 11.96 1.54 23.79
N THR A 21 11.52 0.35 23.38
CA THR A 21 12.07 -0.33 22.22
C THR A 21 11.78 0.57 21.03
N GLY A 22 12.83 1.19 20.48
CA GLY A 22 12.74 2.11 19.34
C GLY A 22 12.10 1.43 18.13
N CYS A 23 11.71 2.22 17.13
CA CYS A 23 11.21 1.71 15.87
C CYS A 23 12.15 0.65 15.30
N GLN A 24 11.63 -0.53 14.95
CA GLN A 24 12.39 -1.53 14.23
C GLN A 24 12.44 -1.16 12.75
N THR A 25 13.62 -1.24 12.17
CA THR A 25 13.79 -1.17 10.72
C THR A 25 13.61 -2.55 10.12
N VAL A 26 12.76 -2.67 9.11
CA VAL A 26 12.47 -3.94 8.43
C VAL A 26 12.68 -3.77 6.94
N GLN A 27 13.33 -4.73 6.31
CA GLN A 27 13.45 -4.80 4.86
C GLN A 27 12.52 -5.91 4.35
N THR A 28 11.38 -5.53 3.78
CA THR A 28 10.38 -6.50 3.31
C THR A 28 10.62 -6.95 1.88
N THR A 29 11.43 -6.22 1.10
CA THR A 29 11.74 -6.53 -0.30
C THR A 29 13.23 -6.36 -0.59
N ARG A 30 13.69 -7.06 -1.63
CA ARG A 30 14.96 -6.74 -2.30
C ARG A 30 14.78 -5.50 -3.18
N GLY A 31 15.89 -4.82 -3.51
CA GLY A 31 15.89 -3.54 -4.22
C GLY A 31 15.52 -3.60 -5.70
N GLY A 32 15.65 -4.77 -6.35
CA GLY A 32 15.51 -4.87 -7.80
C GLY A 32 16.58 -4.07 -8.57
N VAL A 33 16.41 -3.92 -9.87
CA VAL A 33 17.25 -3.03 -10.71
C VAL A 33 17.00 -1.55 -10.38
N VAL A 34 15.79 -1.26 -9.89
CA VAL A 34 15.40 0.10 -9.49
C VAL A 34 16.02 0.56 -8.17
N GLY A 35 16.65 -0.35 -7.39
CA GLY A 35 17.42 0.00 -6.21
C GLY A 35 16.58 0.52 -5.03
N VAL A 36 15.39 -0.07 -4.79
CA VAL A 36 14.57 0.29 -3.63
C VAL A 36 15.10 -0.43 -2.39
N ASP A 37 15.83 0.28 -1.56
CA ASP A 37 16.56 -0.26 -0.41
C ASP A 37 16.26 0.44 0.93
N ARG A 38 15.33 1.41 0.95
CA ARG A 38 14.94 2.09 2.20
C ARG A 38 14.37 1.08 3.20
N PRO A 39 14.93 0.98 4.42
CA PRO A 39 14.31 0.17 5.47
C PRO A 39 13.02 0.82 5.95
N GLN A 40 11.96 0.01 6.08
CA GLN A 40 10.67 0.49 6.58
C GLN A 40 10.72 0.67 8.10
N GLN A 41 10.03 1.70 8.57
CA GLN A 41 9.93 2.04 9.99
C GLN A 41 8.71 1.34 10.59
N MET A 42 8.95 0.29 11.38
CA MET A 42 7.89 -0.42 12.12
C MET A 42 7.98 -0.07 13.60
N SER A 43 6.93 0.55 14.15
CA SER A 43 6.83 0.79 15.59
C SER A 43 6.54 -0.52 16.33
N PRO A 44 6.80 -0.62 17.65
CA PRO A 44 6.40 -1.78 18.44
C PRO A 44 4.90 -2.08 18.43
N LEU A 45 4.10 -1.07 18.06
CA LEU A 45 2.64 -1.15 17.95
C LEU A 45 2.17 -1.60 16.55
N THR A 46 3.10 -1.73 15.59
CA THR A 46 2.77 -2.16 14.24
C THR A 46 2.25 -3.61 14.28
N PRO A 47 1.04 -3.89 13.78
CA PRO A 47 0.53 -5.25 13.75
C PRO A 47 1.46 -6.20 13.00
N SER A 48 1.49 -7.47 13.35
CA SER A 48 2.24 -8.48 12.61
C SER A 48 1.72 -8.63 11.17
N ALA A 49 2.55 -9.08 10.24
CA ALA A 49 2.12 -9.34 8.87
C ALA A 49 0.93 -10.31 8.81
N ALA A 50 0.93 -11.37 9.63
CA ALA A 50 -0.17 -12.33 9.71
C ALA A 50 -1.50 -11.70 10.18
N GLN A 51 -1.44 -10.76 11.14
CA GLN A 51 -2.63 -10.03 11.58
C GLN A 51 -3.18 -9.14 10.46
N VAL A 52 -2.29 -8.46 9.74
CA VAL A 52 -2.67 -7.59 8.61
C VAL A 52 -3.25 -8.42 7.46
N ASP A 53 -2.67 -9.57 7.13
CA ASP A 53 -3.19 -10.48 6.11
C ASP A 53 -4.57 -11.05 6.46
N ALA A 54 -4.79 -11.40 7.73
CA ALA A 54 -6.10 -11.84 8.22
C ALA A 54 -7.16 -10.74 8.09
N ALA A 55 -6.82 -9.51 8.52
CA ALA A 55 -7.68 -8.34 8.39
C ALA A 55 -7.97 -7.99 6.92
N ALA A 56 -6.95 -8.07 6.05
CA ALA A 56 -7.08 -7.83 4.62
C ALA A 56 -8.05 -8.82 3.98
N ARG A 57 -7.94 -10.10 4.31
CA ARG A 57 -8.86 -11.15 3.82
C ARG A 57 -10.29 -10.88 4.24
N GLN A 58 -10.51 -10.54 5.50
CA GLN A 58 -11.85 -10.23 5.99
C GLN A 58 -12.44 -9.00 5.31
N GLN A 59 -11.68 -7.91 5.20
CA GLN A 59 -12.08 -6.68 4.54
C GLN A 59 -12.38 -6.91 3.05
N TYR A 60 -11.53 -7.68 2.37
CA TYR A 60 -11.73 -8.03 0.97
C TYR A 60 -13.02 -8.78 0.74
N LEU A 61 -13.31 -9.80 1.55
CA LEU A 61 -14.57 -10.55 1.47
C LEU A 61 -15.80 -9.65 1.68
N GLN A 62 -15.72 -8.69 2.60
CA GLN A 62 -16.80 -7.70 2.79
C GLN A 62 -17.02 -6.85 1.53
N VAL A 63 -15.92 -6.37 0.91
CA VAL A 63 -16.00 -5.59 -0.35
C VAL A 63 -16.63 -6.42 -1.47
N LEU A 64 -16.19 -7.67 -1.65
CA LEU A 64 -16.74 -8.56 -2.68
C LEU A 64 -18.22 -8.87 -2.45
N ASN A 65 -18.60 -9.17 -1.22
CA ASN A 65 -20.00 -9.44 -0.87
C ASN A 65 -20.90 -8.22 -1.16
N GLN A 66 -20.45 -7.02 -0.80
CA GLN A 66 -21.19 -5.78 -1.11
C GLN A 66 -21.30 -5.54 -2.62
N ALA A 67 -20.22 -5.77 -3.37
CA ALA A 67 -20.22 -5.65 -4.81
C ALA A 67 -21.12 -6.70 -5.48
N GLN A 68 -21.11 -7.94 -4.99
CA GLN A 68 -21.98 -9.01 -5.47
C GLN A 68 -23.47 -8.68 -5.26
N GLN A 69 -23.82 -8.21 -4.05
CA GLN A 69 -25.21 -7.83 -3.73
C GLN A 69 -25.73 -6.70 -4.63
N LYS A 70 -24.84 -5.81 -5.09
CA LYS A 70 -25.18 -4.71 -6.00
C LYS A 70 -25.08 -5.10 -7.49
N GLY A 71 -24.74 -6.35 -7.82
CA GLY A 71 -24.48 -6.76 -9.20
C GLY A 71 -23.28 -6.04 -9.82
N ALA A 72 -22.34 -5.58 -9.01
CA ALA A 72 -21.19 -4.75 -9.40
C ALA A 72 -19.86 -5.53 -9.45
N LEU A 73 -19.87 -6.83 -9.15
CA LEU A 73 -18.67 -7.67 -9.18
C LEU A 73 -18.52 -8.33 -10.55
N ASN A 74 -17.39 -8.08 -11.23
CA ASN A 74 -16.99 -8.74 -12.49
C ASN A 74 -18.11 -8.75 -13.56
N ARG A 75 -18.84 -7.65 -13.66
CA ARG A 75 -20.03 -7.55 -14.51
C ARG A 75 -19.73 -7.69 -16.00
N ASP A 76 -18.58 -7.17 -16.45
CA ASP A 76 -18.10 -7.34 -17.83
C ASP A 76 -16.99 -8.42 -17.85
N PRO A 77 -17.27 -9.60 -18.45
CA PRO A 77 -16.29 -10.69 -18.56
C PRO A 77 -15.04 -10.28 -19.35
N ARG A 78 -15.16 -9.43 -20.37
CA ARG A 78 -14.03 -9.00 -21.21
C ARG A 78 -13.08 -8.11 -20.43
N GLN A 79 -13.62 -7.13 -19.69
CA GLN A 79 -12.80 -6.29 -18.81
C GLN A 79 -12.16 -7.11 -17.69
N THR A 80 -12.91 -8.04 -17.11
CA THR A 80 -12.41 -8.90 -16.03
C THR A 80 -11.24 -9.78 -16.53
N GLU A 81 -11.40 -10.41 -17.70
CA GLU A 81 -10.34 -11.23 -18.29
C GLU A 81 -9.12 -10.40 -18.65
N ARG A 82 -9.30 -9.22 -19.24
CA ARG A 82 -8.22 -8.28 -19.52
C ARG A 82 -7.39 -7.95 -18.28
N VAL A 83 -8.03 -7.60 -17.17
CA VAL A 83 -7.36 -7.27 -15.91
C VAL A 83 -6.63 -8.50 -15.34
N ARG A 84 -7.27 -9.66 -15.38
CA ARG A 84 -6.68 -10.93 -14.91
C ARG A 84 -5.46 -11.33 -15.75
N ALA A 85 -5.53 -11.21 -17.05
CA ALA A 85 -4.40 -11.50 -17.95
C ALA A 85 -3.19 -10.61 -17.65
N ILE A 86 -3.41 -9.33 -17.35
CA ILE A 86 -2.34 -8.42 -16.93
C ILE A 86 -1.74 -8.86 -15.60
N ALA A 87 -2.57 -9.17 -14.59
CA ALA A 87 -2.10 -9.65 -13.29
C ALA A 87 -1.29 -10.94 -13.41
N GLN A 88 -1.76 -11.91 -14.18
CA GLN A 88 -1.07 -13.18 -14.41
C GLN A 88 0.34 -13.00 -15.00
N ARG A 89 0.56 -11.93 -15.75
CA ARG A 89 1.88 -11.58 -16.28
C ARG A 89 2.75 -10.84 -15.28
N LEU A 90 2.17 -10.00 -14.40
CA LEU A 90 2.90 -9.26 -13.38
C LEU A 90 3.35 -10.14 -12.21
N ILE A 91 2.47 -11.01 -11.72
CA ILE A 91 2.65 -11.80 -10.50
C ILE A 91 3.95 -12.63 -10.47
N PRO A 92 4.36 -13.36 -11.53
CA PRO A 92 5.60 -14.14 -11.51
C PRO A 92 6.85 -13.29 -11.22
N HIS A 93 6.83 -12.03 -11.61
CA HIS A 93 7.96 -11.12 -11.41
C HIS A 93 8.04 -10.51 -10.00
N THR A 94 7.04 -10.72 -9.16
CA THR A 94 7.08 -10.32 -7.74
C THR A 94 8.21 -11.03 -6.98
N ALA A 95 8.61 -12.24 -7.41
CA ALA A 95 9.75 -12.98 -6.85
C ALA A 95 11.07 -12.21 -6.88
N VAL A 96 11.25 -11.27 -7.80
CA VAL A 96 12.44 -10.41 -7.88
C VAL A 96 12.59 -9.59 -6.60
N PHE A 97 11.47 -9.16 -6.05
CA PHE A 97 11.42 -8.31 -4.86
C PHE A 97 11.16 -9.10 -3.58
N ARG A 98 10.30 -10.14 -3.65
CA ARG A 98 9.87 -10.90 -2.47
C ARG A 98 9.56 -12.36 -2.83
N ASP A 99 10.37 -13.30 -2.33
CA ASP A 99 10.33 -14.71 -2.72
C ASP A 99 9.02 -15.42 -2.40
N ASP A 100 8.35 -15.05 -1.29
CA ASP A 100 7.08 -15.65 -0.88
C ASP A 100 5.88 -15.10 -1.68
N ALA A 101 6.02 -13.92 -2.30
CA ALA A 101 4.90 -13.23 -2.95
C ALA A 101 4.27 -14.03 -4.11
N VAL A 102 5.05 -14.81 -4.86
CA VAL A 102 4.51 -15.66 -5.93
C VAL A 102 3.53 -16.72 -5.41
N ARG A 103 3.63 -17.07 -4.13
CA ARG A 103 2.79 -18.07 -3.47
C ARG A 103 1.61 -17.48 -2.72
N TRP A 104 1.44 -16.14 -2.75
CA TRP A 104 0.26 -15.52 -2.16
C TRP A 104 -1.00 -16.00 -2.86
N ASN A 105 -2.12 -16.06 -2.14
CA ASN A 105 -3.40 -16.37 -2.75
C ASN A 105 -3.93 -15.16 -3.54
N TRP A 106 -3.35 -14.92 -4.73
CA TRP A 106 -3.71 -13.82 -5.60
C TRP A 106 -5.14 -13.94 -6.09
N GLU A 107 -5.90 -12.87 -5.92
CA GLU A 107 -7.26 -12.74 -6.43
C GLU A 107 -7.41 -11.40 -7.14
N VAL A 108 -8.08 -11.42 -8.31
CA VAL A 108 -8.20 -10.25 -9.17
C VAL A 108 -9.64 -10.08 -9.60
N ASN A 109 -10.22 -8.94 -9.24
CA ASN A 109 -11.61 -8.62 -9.53
C ASN A 109 -11.76 -7.21 -10.10
N VAL A 110 -12.80 -7.02 -10.92
CA VAL A 110 -13.23 -5.72 -11.43
C VAL A 110 -14.52 -5.31 -10.71
N LEU A 111 -14.53 -4.10 -10.16
CA LEU A 111 -15.68 -3.54 -9.47
C LEU A 111 -16.33 -2.44 -10.31
N VAL A 112 -17.62 -2.56 -10.58
CA VAL A 112 -18.37 -1.50 -11.27
C VAL A 112 -18.50 -0.31 -10.34
N SER A 113 -17.84 0.77 -10.70
CA SER A 113 -17.87 2.03 -9.96
C SER A 113 -17.36 3.15 -10.85
N ASP A 114 -17.93 4.34 -10.70
CA ASP A 114 -17.47 5.56 -11.37
C ASP A 114 -16.18 6.13 -10.82
N GLN A 115 -15.70 5.60 -9.69
CA GLN A 115 -14.45 6.03 -9.09
C GLN A 115 -13.26 5.64 -9.97
N VAL A 116 -12.33 6.57 -10.17
CA VAL A 116 -11.02 6.29 -10.76
C VAL A 116 -10.14 5.75 -9.65
N ASN A 117 -10.11 4.42 -9.50
CA ASN A 117 -9.41 3.76 -8.40
C ASN A 117 -8.98 2.33 -8.76
N ALA A 118 -7.92 1.88 -8.08
CA ALA A 118 -7.47 0.49 -8.02
C ALA A 118 -6.75 0.30 -6.67
N TRP A 119 -6.61 -0.94 -6.21
CA TRP A 119 -5.87 -1.25 -5.00
C TRP A 119 -5.41 -2.71 -4.96
N CYS A 120 -4.37 -2.97 -4.20
CA CYS A 120 -3.91 -4.30 -3.83
C CYS A 120 -3.75 -4.40 -2.32
N MET A 121 -4.63 -5.15 -1.66
CA MET A 121 -4.49 -5.43 -0.23
C MET A 121 -3.37 -6.45 0.03
N PRO A 122 -2.82 -6.49 1.26
CA PRO A 122 -1.89 -7.52 1.71
C PRO A 122 -2.37 -8.94 1.35
N GLY A 123 -1.44 -9.82 1.01
CA GLY A 123 -1.75 -11.18 0.56
C GLY A 123 -2.28 -11.27 -0.89
N GLY A 124 -2.14 -10.19 -1.70
CA GLY A 124 -2.38 -10.22 -3.14
C GLY A 124 -3.85 -10.11 -3.57
N LYS A 125 -4.68 -9.34 -2.87
CA LYS A 125 -6.09 -9.11 -3.19
C LYS A 125 -6.23 -7.83 -4.01
N ILE A 126 -6.42 -7.96 -5.32
CA ILE A 126 -6.45 -6.85 -6.29
C ILE A 126 -7.90 -6.55 -6.69
N ALA A 127 -8.25 -5.28 -6.70
CA ALA A 127 -9.43 -4.79 -7.38
C ALA A 127 -9.12 -3.57 -8.26
N VAL A 128 -9.75 -3.55 -9.43
CA VAL A 128 -9.70 -2.43 -10.37
C VAL A 128 -11.13 -1.94 -10.60
N TYR A 129 -11.34 -0.63 -10.55
CA TYR A 129 -12.67 -0.06 -10.76
C TYR A 129 -12.87 0.27 -12.25
N THR A 130 -14.10 0.06 -12.74
CA THR A 130 -14.44 0.38 -14.13
C THR A 130 -14.18 1.84 -14.45
N GLY A 131 -14.38 2.77 -13.50
CA GLY A 131 -14.07 4.18 -13.68
C GLY A 131 -12.62 4.48 -14.04
N LEU A 132 -11.65 3.71 -13.51
CA LEU A 132 -10.26 3.82 -13.92
C LEU A 132 -10.08 3.44 -15.40
N ILE A 133 -10.70 2.33 -15.81
CA ILE A 133 -10.57 1.79 -17.16
C ILE A 133 -11.24 2.70 -18.18
N GLU A 134 -12.46 3.10 -17.91
CA GLU A 134 -13.35 3.77 -18.85
C GLU A 134 -13.11 5.28 -18.95
N LYS A 135 -13.03 5.96 -17.79
CA LYS A 135 -12.86 7.43 -17.77
C LYS A 135 -11.47 7.85 -18.25
N LEU A 136 -10.42 7.11 -17.86
CA LEU A 136 -9.07 7.40 -18.32
C LEU A 136 -8.72 6.71 -19.64
N ARG A 137 -9.57 5.81 -20.16
CA ARG A 137 -9.31 5.02 -21.37
C ARG A 137 -7.91 4.43 -21.34
N VAL A 138 -7.58 3.75 -20.25
CA VAL A 138 -6.24 3.20 -20.03
C VAL A 138 -5.93 2.08 -21.01
N THR A 139 -4.71 2.12 -21.57
CA THR A 139 -4.14 1.01 -22.36
C THR A 139 -3.76 -0.16 -21.45
N ASP A 140 -3.38 -1.30 -22.00
CA ASP A 140 -2.88 -2.44 -21.21
C ASP A 140 -1.58 -2.11 -20.48
N ASP A 141 -0.69 -1.33 -21.10
CA ASP A 141 0.55 -0.88 -20.49
C ASP A 141 0.28 0.07 -19.31
N GLU A 142 -0.66 1.00 -19.45
CA GLU A 142 -1.07 1.90 -18.37
C GLU A 142 -1.78 1.15 -17.23
N LEU A 143 -2.60 0.15 -17.58
CA LEU A 143 -3.25 -0.70 -16.59
C LEU A 143 -2.23 -1.58 -15.85
N ALA A 144 -1.24 -2.09 -16.54
CA ALA A 144 -0.11 -2.81 -15.94
C ALA A 144 0.72 -1.90 -15.03
N ALA A 145 0.92 -0.63 -15.39
CA ALA A 145 1.64 0.33 -14.57
C ALA A 145 0.91 0.60 -13.24
N VAL A 146 -0.41 0.87 -13.27
CA VAL A 146 -1.17 1.07 -12.01
C VAL A 146 -1.24 -0.21 -11.18
N MET A 147 -1.48 -1.36 -11.81
CA MET A 147 -1.51 -2.64 -11.08
C MET A 147 -0.15 -2.99 -10.47
N GLY A 148 0.94 -2.74 -11.20
CA GLY A 148 2.30 -2.90 -10.69
C GLY A 148 2.59 -2.00 -9.49
N HIS A 149 2.14 -0.76 -9.52
CA HIS A 149 2.21 0.20 -8.41
C HIS A 149 1.45 -0.31 -7.17
N GLU A 150 0.22 -0.78 -7.35
CA GLU A 150 -0.58 -1.33 -6.24
C GLU A 150 0.03 -2.62 -5.66
N ILE A 151 0.53 -3.51 -6.52
CA ILE A 151 1.28 -4.70 -6.11
C ILE A 151 2.51 -4.31 -5.29
N ALA A 152 3.25 -3.27 -5.69
CA ALA A 152 4.43 -2.79 -4.98
C ALA A 152 4.09 -2.30 -3.56
N HIS A 153 2.96 -1.62 -3.37
CA HIS A 153 2.47 -1.26 -2.04
C HIS A 153 2.26 -2.48 -1.14
N ALA A 154 1.70 -3.56 -1.68
CA ALA A 154 1.50 -4.81 -0.93
C ALA A 154 2.84 -5.50 -0.62
N LEU A 155 3.76 -5.60 -1.60
CA LEU A 155 5.09 -6.18 -1.42
C LEU A 155 5.90 -5.46 -0.34
N ARG A 156 5.83 -4.13 -0.33
CA ARG A 156 6.51 -3.24 0.63
C ARG A 156 5.77 -3.11 1.96
N GLU A 157 4.62 -3.76 2.13
CA GLU A 157 3.79 -3.67 3.34
C GLU A 157 3.48 -2.21 3.77
N HIS A 158 3.30 -1.30 2.80
CA HIS A 158 3.08 0.12 3.09
C HIS A 158 1.83 0.38 3.94
N ALA A 159 0.77 -0.43 3.78
CA ALA A 159 -0.40 -0.35 4.65
C ALA A 159 -0.04 -0.66 6.11
N ARG A 160 0.80 -1.69 6.34
CA ARG A 160 1.26 -2.08 7.68
C ARG A 160 2.12 -0.98 8.31
N GLU A 161 3.04 -0.38 7.55
CA GLU A 161 3.84 0.76 8.00
C GLU A 161 2.95 1.96 8.38
N ARG A 162 1.90 2.26 7.58
CA ARG A 162 0.92 3.32 7.91
C ARG A 162 0.11 3.00 9.17
N MET A 163 -0.35 1.77 9.33
CA MET A 163 -1.07 1.32 10.54
C MET A 163 -0.22 1.55 11.79
N GLY A 164 1.05 1.15 11.76
CA GLY A 164 1.96 1.35 12.88
C GLY A 164 2.18 2.82 13.24
N ARG A 165 2.35 3.68 12.23
CA ARG A 165 2.47 5.13 12.43
C ARG A 165 1.20 5.76 12.99
N ALA A 166 0.04 5.36 12.48
CA ALA A 166 -1.25 5.87 12.93
C ALA A 166 -1.55 5.45 14.38
N GLN A 167 -1.23 4.20 14.76
CA GLN A 167 -1.38 3.73 16.14
C GLN A 167 -0.43 4.48 17.10
N ALA A 168 0.81 4.72 16.69
CA ALA A 168 1.75 5.51 17.49
C ALA A 168 1.24 6.96 17.69
N ALA A 169 0.69 7.58 16.63
CA ALA A 169 0.08 8.90 16.72
C ALA A 169 -1.18 8.89 17.62
N GLY A 170 -2.02 7.84 17.51
CA GLY A 170 -3.21 7.65 18.34
C GLY A 170 -2.90 7.53 19.83
N LEU A 171 -1.82 6.84 20.19
CA LEU A 171 -1.35 6.82 21.59
C LEU A 171 -0.85 8.17 22.07
N GLY A 172 -0.22 8.95 21.20
CA GLY A 172 0.19 10.32 21.51
C GLY A 172 -1.02 11.22 21.82
N VAL A 173 -2.09 11.09 21.03
CA VAL A 173 -3.36 11.79 21.26
C VAL A 173 -3.99 11.36 22.59
N LEU A 174 -4.08 10.05 22.84
CA LEU A 174 -4.65 9.53 24.10
C LEU A 174 -3.85 10.01 25.32
N ALA A 175 -2.53 10.02 25.24
CA ALA A 175 -1.69 10.55 26.33
C ALA A 175 -1.96 12.05 26.57
N ALA A 176 -2.11 12.83 25.50
CA ALA A 176 -2.46 14.25 25.60
C ALA A 176 -3.87 14.46 26.18
N GLU A 177 -4.85 13.65 25.80
CA GLU A 177 -6.21 13.68 26.38
C GLU A 177 -6.21 13.39 27.86
N ILE A 178 -5.43 12.38 28.31
CA ILE A 178 -5.30 12.05 29.75
C ILE A 178 -4.66 13.22 30.52
N LEU A 179 -3.63 13.85 29.95
CA LEU A 179 -2.92 14.94 30.62
C LEU A 179 -3.70 16.25 30.64
N THR A 180 -4.46 16.54 29.60
CA THR A 180 -5.18 17.83 29.44
C THR A 180 -6.64 17.75 29.84
N GLY A 181 -7.22 16.54 29.94
CA GLY A 181 -8.64 16.32 30.14
C GLY A 181 -9.53 16.70 28.95
N VAL A 182 -8.94 17.06 27.82
CA VAL A 182 -9.65 17.44 26.58
C VAL A 182 -9.67 16.26 25.62
N ARG A 183 -10.86 15.82 25.19
CA ARG A 183 -10.99 14.79 24.15
C ARG A 183 -10.59 15.36 22.78
N LEU A 184 -9.57 14.77 22.15
CA LEU A 184 -9.02 15.17 20.86
C LEU A 184 -9.50 14.27 19.70
N GLY A 185 -10.27 13.22 19.99
CA GLY A 185 -10.92 12.34 19.01
C GLY A 185 -10.62 10.85 19.17
N ASP A 186 -11.41 10.01 18.52
CA ASP A 186 -11.23 8.55 18.50
C ASP A 186 -10.13 8.14 17.52
N ALA A 187 -9.03 7.63 18.03
CA ALA A 187 -7.90 7.11 17.24
C ALA A 187 -8.12 5.62 16.83
N GLY A 188 -9.28 5.30 16.27
CA GLY A 188 -9.57 3.95 15.77
C GLY A 188 -8.83 3.65 14.47
N ASN A 189 -7.75 2.86 14.50
CA ASN A 189 -6.97 2.50 13.33
C ASN A 189 -7.38 1.13 12.80
N THR A 190 -8.01 1.13 11.63
CA THR A 190 -8.34 -0.08 10.89
C THR A 190 -7.48 -0.17 9.63
N LEU A 191 -7.31 -1.38 9.10
CA LEU A 191 -6.71 -1.58 7.79
C LEU A 191 -7.44 -0.76 6.71
N ALA A 192 -8.77 -0.65 6.80
CA ALA A 192 -9.57 0.14 5.86
C ALA A 192 -9.14 1.62 5.85
N GLN A 193 -8.87 2.22 7.01
CA GLN A 193 -8.34 3.59 7.07
C GLN A 193 -6.95 3.67 6.42
N ALA A 194 -6.05 2.73 6.73
CA ALA A 194 -4.73 2.69 6.14
C ALA A 194 -4.77 2.50 4.61
N MET A 195 -5.71 1.70 4.10
CA MET A 195 -5.82 1.43 2.65
C MET A 195 -6.54 2.54 1.88
N PHE A 196 -7.62 3.11 2.44
CA PHE A 196 -8.55 3.92 1.66
C PHE A 196 -8.70 5.38 2.11
N VAL A 197 -8.13 5.74 3.26
CA VAL A 197 -8.29 7.08 3.84
C VAL A 197 -6.95 7.78 4.03
N LEU A 198 -5.96 7.09 4.63
CA LEU A 198 -4.69 7.71 4.94
C LEU A 198 -3.81 7.78 3.68
N PRO A 199 -3.26 8.96 3.35
CA PRO A 199 -2.36 9.10 2.22
C PRO A 199 -1.05 8.36 2.47
N ASN A 200 -0.45 7.85 1.40
CA ASN A 200 0.90 7.33 1.41
C ASN A 200 1.91 8.48 1.63
N SER A 201 3.05 8.14 2.23
CA SER A 201 4.18 9.08 2.26
C SER A 201 4.80 9.20 0.87
N ARG A 202 5.55 10.28 0.64
CA ARG A 202 6.29 10.47 -0.62
C ARG A 202 7.24 9.30 -0.91
N ASP A 203 7.93 8.81 0.13
CA ASP A 203 8.84 7.67 0.00
C ASP A 203 8.10 6.40 -0.44
N ASN A 204 6.94 6.11 0.19
CA ASN A 204 6.12 4.95 -0.18
C ASN A 204 5.66 5.02 -1.63
N GLU A 205 5.29 6.23 -2.10
CA GLU A 205 4.86 6.43 -3.48
C GLU A 205 6.02 6.25 -4.48
N GLN A 206 7.20 6.81 -4.17
CA GLN A 206 8.39 6.61 -5.01
C GLN A 206 8.82 5.14 -5.08
N GLU A 207 8.80 4.44 -3.95
CA GLU A 207 9.09 3.01 -3.92
C GLU A 207 8.08 2.21 -4.76
N ALA A 208 6.79 2.52 -4.65
CA ALA A 208 5.75 1.87 -5.43
C ALA A 208 5.88 2.16 -6.92
N ASP A 209 6.19 3.39 -7.31
CA ASP A 209 6.45 3.76 -8.69
C ASP A 209 7.63 2.97 -9.27
N ARG A 210 8.76 2.95 -8.56
CA ARG A 210 9.99 2.28 -9.00
C ARG A 210 9.80 0.77 -9.16
N ILE A 211 9.24 0.10 -8.17
CA ILE A 211 8.95 -1.34 -8.23
C ILE A 211 7.90 -1.61 -9.30
N GLY A 212 6.87 -0.78 -9.39
CA GLY A 212 5.77 -0.94 -10.36
C GLY A 212 6.25 -0.88 -11.81
N VAL A 213 7.13 0.08 -12.16
CA VAL A 213 7.69 0.17 -13.52
C VAL A 213 8.61 -1.01 -13.84
N GLU A 214 9.36 -1.55 -12.87
CA GLU A 214 10.18 -2.74 -13.08
C GLU A 214 9.31 -3.99 -13.28
N LEU A 215 8.24 -4.16 -12.48
CA LEU A 215 7.28 -5.25 -12.66
C LEU A 215 6.63 -5.20 -14.05
N ALA A 216 6.18 -4.02 -14.49
CA ALA A 216 5.60 -3.81 -15.82
C ALA A 216 6.59 -4.17 -16.94
N ALA A 217 7.83 -3.68 -16.87
CA ALA A 217 8.88 -3.96 -17.84
C ALA A 217 9.18 -5.46 -17.96
N ARG A 218 9.35 -6.15 -16.82
CA ARG A 218 9.60 -7.60 -16.79
C ARG A 218 8.43 -8.41 -17.35
N ALA A 219 7.21 -7.92 -17.20
CA ALA A 219 5.99 -8.51 -17.74
C ALA A 219 5.73 -8.15 -19.22
N SER A 220 6.69 -7.54 -19.92
CA SER A 220 6.58 -7.03 -21.31
C SER A 220 5.49 -5.98 -21.48
N TYR A 221 5.29 -5.09 -20.52
CA TYR A 221 4.53 -3.85 -20.66
C TYR A 221 5.48 -2.66 -20.71
N ASP A 222 5.15 -1.68 -21.54
CA ASP A 222 6.01 -0.49 -21.72
C ASP A 222 6.09 0.33 -20.43
N PRO A 223 7.25 0.42 -19.78
CA PRO A 223 7.39 1.14 -18.51
C PRO A 223 7.10 2.64 -18.63
N ARG A 224 7.17 3.23 -19.84
CA ARG A 224 6.84 4.64 -20.08
C ARG A 224 5.35 4.93 -19.92
N ALA A 225 4.51 3.90 -19.97
CA ALA A 225 3.07 4.05 -19.76
C ALA A 225 2.72 4.54 -18.33
N ALA A 226 3.59 4.35 -17.36
CA ALA A 226 3.42 4.96 -16.03
C ALA A 226 3.38 6.50 -16.11
N ILE A 227 4.17 7.11 -17.00
CA ILE A 227 4.21 8.57 -17.19
C ILE A 227 2.89 9.06 -17.79
N THR A 228 2.41 8.40 -18.86
CA THR A 228 1.16 8.77 -19.53
C THR A 228 -0.05 8.57 -18.62
N LEU A 229 -0.04 7.53 -17.78
CA LEU A 229 -1.05 7.30 -16.75
C LEU A 229 -1.14 8.49 -15.79
N TRP A 230 -0.01 8.95 -15.23
CA TRP A 230 0.03 10.10 -14.33
C TRP A 230 -0.46 11.39 -15.01
N GLN A 231 -0.11 11.59 -16.27
CA GLN A 231 -0.61 12.73 -17.06
C GLN A 231 -2.14 12.68 -17.22
N LYS A 232 -2.70 11.51 -17.53
CA LYS A 232 -4.15 11.32 -17.61
C LYS A 232 -4.85 11.58 -16.27
N MET A 233 -4.26 11.09 -15.16
CA MET A 233 -4.79 11.35 -13.82
C MET A 233 -4.75 12.82 -13.45
N GLY A 234 -3.66 13.51 -13.77
CA GLY A 234 -3.53 14.96 -13.59
C GLY A 234 -4.56 15.74 -14.39
N ALA A 235 -4.74 15.39 -15.66
CA ALA A 235 -5.74 16.02 -16.54
C ALA A 235 -7.17 15.80 -16.03
N ALA A 236 -7.48 14.63 -15.51
CA ALA A 236 -8.78 14.31 -14.91
C ALA A 236 -9.07 15.11 -13.63
N SER A 237 -8.05 15.68 -12.99
CA SER A 237 -8.19 16.54 -11.79
C SER A 237 -8.53 17.99 -12.12
N GLY A 238 -8.27 18.45 -13.34
CA GLY A 238 -8.44 19.86 -13.77
C GLY A 238 -9.88 20.34 -13.93
N GLY A 239 -10.88 19.46 -13.79
CA GLY A 239 -12.30 19.77 -14.04
C GLY A 239 -13.24 19.60 -12.84
N GLY A 240 -12.75 19.42 -11.62
CA GLY A 240 -13.63 19.18 -10.46
C GLY A 240 -12.96 18.40 -9.33
N VAL A 241 -13.69 17.45 -8.76
CA VAL A 241 -13.18 16.60 -7.67
C VAL A 241 -12.05 15.70 -8.20
N PRO A 242 -10.84 15.74 -7.61
CA PRO A 242 -9.74 14.88 -8.03
C PRO A 242 -10.11 13.39 -8.00
N PRO A 243 -9.53 12.56 -8.88
CA PRO A 243 -9.71 11.13 -8.82
C PRO A 243 -9.48 10.58 -7.41
N GLN A 244 -10.32 9.66 -6.96
CA GLN A 244 -10.24 9.06 -5.61
C GLN A 244 -8.84 8.47 -5.35
N TRP A 245 -8.23 7.89 -6.36
CA TRP A 245 -6.88 7.34 -6.26
C TRP A 245 -5.84 8.39 -5.83
N LEU A 246 -5.95 9.65 -6.31
CA LEU A 246 -5.03 10.73 -5.93
C LEU A 246 -5.14 11.16 -4.47
N SER A 247 -6.23 10.85 -3.77
CA SER A 247 -6.37 11.15 -2.34
C SER A 247 -5.44 10.30 -1.47
N THR A 248 -5.22 9.05 -1.87
CA THR A 248 -4.30 8.12 -1.19
C THR A 248 -2.92 8.07 -1.82
N HIS A 249 -2.78 8.46 -3.10
CA HIS A 249 -1.55 8.49 -3.89
C HIS A 249 -1.24 9.91 -4.38
N PRO A 250 -0.73 10.80 -3.51
CA PRO A 250 -0.45 12.18 -3.89
C PRO A 250 0.55 12.26 -5.04
N SER A 251 0.22 13.03 -6.08
CA SER A 251 1.11 13.30 -7.20
C SER A 251 1.95 14.54 -6.95
N ASN A 252 3.14 14.59 -7.54
CA ASN A 252 3.96 15.78 -7.68
C ASN A 252 4.87 15.66 -8.92
N GLU A 253 5.40 16.78 -9.38
CA GLU A 253 6.30 16.82 -10.54
C GLU A 253 7.58 15.98 -10.36
N THR A 254 8.02 15.81 -9.12
CA THR A 254 9.19 14.99 -8.80
C THR A 254 8.95 13.52 -9.13
N ARG A 255 7.73 13.00 -8.87
CA ARG A 255 7.36 11.63 -9.21
C ARG A 255 7.39 11.38 -10.73
N ILE A 256 6.89 12.33 -11.52
CA ILE A 256 6.90 12.20 -13.00
C ILE A 256 8.34 12.17 -13.52
N ARG A 257 9.22 13.00 -13.00
CA ARG A 257 10.66 12.99 -13.37
C ARG A 257 11.33 11.68 -12.95
N ASP A 258 11.08 11.23 -11.74
CA ASP A 258 11.60 9.95 -11.23
C ASP A 258 11.13 8.77 -12.12
N LEU A 259 9.86 8.76 -12.51
CA LEU A 259 9.31 7.77 -13.43
C LEU A 259 9.98 7.81 -14.81
N GLN A 260 10.33 8.98 -15.34
CA GLN A 260 11.06 9.10 -16.61
C GLN A 260 12.43 8.43 -16.52
N ASP A 261 13.18 8.70 -15.45
CA ASP A 261 14.51 8.13 -15.22
C ASP A 261 14.43 6.60 -15.01
N TYR A 262 13.49 6.14 -14.20
CA TYR A 262 13.34 4.70 -13.91
C TYR A 262 12.76 3.91 -15.09
N ALA A 263 11.86 4.49 -15.89
CA ALA A 263 11.40 3.87 -17.12
C ALA A 263 12.57 3.60 -18.09
N GLN A 264 13.50 4.54 -18.21
CA GLN A 264 14.71 4.33 -19.01
C GLN A 264 15.61 3.23 -18.43
N ARG A 265 15.80 3.22 -17.10
CA ARG A 265 16.64 2.22 -16.42
C ARG A 265 16.15 0.79 -16.63
N VAL A 266 14.82 0.58 -16.65
CA VAL A 266 14.22 -0.74 -16.82
C VAL A 266 13.91 -1.10 -18.28
N MET A 267 14.13 -0.19 -19.22
CA MET A 267 13.88 -0.43 -20.65
C MET A 267 14.56 -1.70 -21.19
N PRO A 268 15.82 -2.05 -20.82
CA PRO A 268 16.44 -3.29 -21.26
C PRO A 268 15.68 -4.54 -20.79
N LEU A 269 15.02 -4.50 -19.63
CA LEU A 269 14.18 -5.61 -19.14
C LEU A 269 12.94 -5.80 -20.02
N PHE A 270 12.31 -4.68 -20.40
CA PHE A 270 11.16 -4.68 -21.31
C PHE A 270 11.52 -5.24 -22.68
N GLU A 271 12.62 -4.78 -23.26
CA GLU A 271 13.11 -5.25 -24.57
C GLU A 271 13.42 -6.75 -24.54
N GLN A 272 14.11 -7.21 -23.49
CA GLN A 272 14.39 -8.63 -23.29
C GLN A 272 13.10 -9.45 -23.12
N ALA A 273 12.13 -8.97 -22.36
CA ALA A 273 10.88 -9.66 -22.15
C ALA A 273 10.04 -9.73 -23.44
N ARG A 274 10.06 -8.67 -24.27
CA ARG A 274 9.42 -8.67 -25.60
C ARG A 274 10.04 -9.65 -26.57
N ALA A 275 11.36 -9.77 -26.58
CA ALA A 275 12.07 -10.67 -27.51
C ALA A 275 11.81 -12.16 -27.20
N ARG A 276 11.30 -12.50 -26.01
CA ARG A 276 10.96 -13.88 -25.60
C ARG A 276 9.52 -14.28 -25.89
N ARG A 277 8.71 -13.38 -26.41
CA ARG A 277 7.31 -13.59 -26.81
C ARG A 277 7.18 -13.96 -28.26
#